data_5716e56066443feb1bde9544a72c4c3f
#
_entry.id   5716e56066443feb1bde9544a72c4c3f
#
_cell.length_a   1.000
_cell.length_b   1.000
_cell.length_c   1.000
_cell.angle_alpha   90.00
_cell.angle_beta   90.00
_cell.angle_gamma   90.00
#
_symmetry.space_group_name_H-M   'P 1'
#
loop_
_entity.id
_entity.type
_entity.pdbx_description
1 polymer ?
#
loop_
_entity_poly.entity_id
_entity_poly.type
_entity_poly.pdbx_seq_one_letter_code
_entity_poly.pdbx_strand_id
1 'polypeptide(L)'
;IATTKEDFVQLTKNGSEVRLYFPDGQIDANRPKNTNTFESYYWDVVVKNAFTAGQPFLREKEQYSYGKEDIWEGNVTEKITQRKYYIGMRLVFINGSCLAIIAMSPDKNTYYSLFNKDEDFTNKLAYNKFAVAKSDIIGKWSSFNAGSMQYYNIYNGNYAGMNTVSSSDKFQFFTNGTYQSEHLATSVFNGSVASGKSMYKGTFNVNQWQLTATNRNAGKQDDFTCQFEAIKGGYLLKLINKKYTGEVLSLFKIK
;
A
#
# COMPACT_ATOMS: atom_id res chain seq x y z
N ILE A 1 12.14 14.40 -0.05
CA ILE A 1 11.04 14.72 0.89
C ILE A 1 9.84 13.88 0.52
N ALA A 2 9.17 13.29 1.51
CA ALA A 2 7.92 12.57 1.34
C ALA A 2 6.78 13.35 2.01
N THR A 3 5.65 13.48 1.32
CA THR A 3 4.45 14.17 1.83
C THR A 3 3.22 13.34 1.45
N THR A 4 2.36 13.06 2.43
CA THR A 4 1.09 12.37 2.18
C THR A 4 0.03 13.39 1.75
N LYS A 5 -0.65 13.11 0.66
CA LYS A 5 -1.82 13.81 0.14
C LYS A 5 -3.05 12.94 0.32
N GLU A 6 -4.23 13.43 -0.06
CA GLU A 6 -5.47 12.68 0.05
C GLU A 6 -5.46 11.39 -0.78
N ASP A 7 -4.99 11.46 -2.03
CA ASP A 7 -5.05 10.35 -2.98
C ASP A 7 -3.70 9.67 -3.25
N PHE A 8 -2.60 10.24 -2.79
CA PHE A 8 -1.25 9.73 -3.08
C PHE A 8 -0.20 10.16 -2.07
N VAL A 9 0.92 9.44 -2.05
CA VAL A 9 2.16 9.91 -1.42
C VAL A 9 3.02 10.58 -2.48
N GLN A 10 3.45 11.79 -2.20
CA GLN A 10 4.34 12.60 -3.03
C GLN A 10 5.77 12.46 -2.54
N LEU A 11 6.67 12.04 -3.42
CA LEU A 11 8.11 12.04 -3.20
C LEU A 11 8.75 13.10 -4.10
N THR A 12 9.49 14.04 -3.53
CA THR A 12 10.13 15.12 -4.31
C THR A 12 11.63 15.15 -4.13
N LYS A 13 12.36 15.35 -5.23
CA LYS A 13 13.82 15.53 -5.24
C LYS A 13 14.23 16.30 -6.48
N ASN A 14 14.97 17.42 -6.28
CA ASN A 14 15.60 18.19 -7.36
C ASN A 14 14.63 18.59 -8.51
N GLY A 15 13.43 19.04 -8.16
CA GLY A 15 12.42 19.46 -9.14
C GLY A 15 11.65 18.31 -9.80
N SER A 16 12.05 17.07 -9.56
CA SER A 16 11.31 15.89 -9.99
C SER A 16 10.44 15.34 -8.87
N GLU A 17 9.40 14.60 -9.23
CA GLU A 17 8.39 14.11 -8.31
C GLU A 17 7.96 12.70 -8.69
N VAL A 18 7.65 11.89 -7.67
CA VAL A 18 6.96 10.61 -7.84
C VAL A 18 5.70 10.62 -6.99
N ARG A 19 4.57 10.34 -7.60
CA ARG A 19 3.27 10.15 -6.93
C ARG A 19 2.94 8.68 -6.87
N LEU A 20 2.75 8.18 -5.66
CA LEU A 20 2.33 6.82 -5.38
C LEU A 20 0.85 6.88 -5.00
N TYR A 21 -0.05 6.60 -5.95
CA TYR A 21 -1.48 6.67 -5.73
C TYR A 21 -1.97 5.53 -4.86
N PHE A 22 -2.90 5.83 -3.96
CA PHE A 22 -3.57 4.82 -3.16
C PHE A 22 -4.55 4.01 -4.02
N PRO A 23 -4.80 2.74 -3.66
CA PRO A 23 -5.86 1.98 -4.29
C PRO A 23 -7.19 2.71 -4.16
N ASP A 24 -7.94 2.80 -5.25
CA ASP A 24 -9.30 3.33 -5.25
C ASP A 24 -10.28 2.25 -5.72
N GLY A 25 -11.10 1.77 -4.76
CA GLY A 25 -12.05 0.70 -5.02
C GLY A 25 -13.13 1.05 -6.05
N GLN A 26 -13.46 2.34 -6.23
CA GLN A 26 -14.40 2.76 -7.27
C GLN A 26 -13.76 2.72 -8.66
N ILE A 27 -12.51 3.20 -8.77
CA ILE A 27 -11.73 3.10 -10.01
C ILE A 27 -11.55 1.62 -10.38
N ASP A 28 -11.14 0.78 -9.42
CA ASP A 28 -10.91 -0.64 -9.65
C ASP A 28 -12.20 -1.40 -10.03
N ALA A 29 -13.34 -1.05 -9.43
CA ALA A 29 -14.64 -1.67 -9.74
C ALA A 29 -15.13 -1.36 -11.16
N ASN A 30 -14.76 -0.19 -11.71
CA ASN A 30 -15.11 0.24 -13.05
C ASN A 30 -14.06 -0.12 -14.11
N ARG A 31 -13.01 -0.83 -13.72
CA ARG A 31 -11.93 -1.24 -14.61
C ARG A 31 -12.43 -2.14 -15.74
N PRO A 32 -11.99 -1.92 -16.99
CA PRO A 32 -12.32 -2.77 -18.12
C PRO A 32 -11.96 -4.25 -17.84
N LYS A 33 -12.73 -5.18 -18.41
CA LYS A 33 -12.40 -6.61 -18.34
C LYS A 33 -11.18 -6.98 -19.21
N ASN A 34 -10.94 -6.21 -20.27
CA ASN A 34 -9.82 -6.43 -21.17
C ASN A 34 -8.54 -5.79 -20.60
N THR A 35 -7.58 -6.61 -20.22
CA THR A 35 -6.30 -6.17 -19.65
C THR A 35 -5.50 -5.26 -20.58
N ASN A 36 -5.62 -5.41 -21.90
CA ASN A 36 -4.89 -4.59 -22.87
C ASN A 36 -5.35 -3.12 -22.87
N THR A 37 -6.42 -2.78 -22.14
CA THR A 37 -6.92 -1.41 -22.02
C THR A 37 -6.73 -0.82 -20.62
N PHE A 38 -6.03 -1.53 -19.71
CA PHE A 38 -5.85 -1.06 -18.34
C PHE A 38 -5.07 0.25 -18.29
N GLU A 39 -3.96 0.34 -18.99
CA GLU A 39 -3.11 1.52 -18.97
C GLU A 39 -3.84 2.74 -19.53
N SER A 40 -4.58 2.58 -20.63
CA SER A 40 -5.38 3.69 -21.17
C SER A 40 -6.50 4.11 -20.23
N TYR A 41 -7.15 3.16 -19.57
CA TYR A 41 -8.16 3.44 -18.56
C TYR A 41 -7.58 4.22 -17.39
N TYR A 42 -6.47 3.73 -16.80
CA TYR A 42 -5.84 4.42 -15.66
C TYR A 42 -5.21 5.76 -16.06
N TRP A 43 -4.70 5.88 -17.29
CA TRP A 43 -4.28 7.18 -17.81
C TRP A 43 -5.43 8.18 -17.81
N ASP A 44 -6.60 7.76 -18.23
CA ASP A 44 -7.77 8.63 -18.29
C ASP A 44 -8.29 8.99 -16.89
N VAL A 45 -8.40 8.04 -15.98
CA VAL A 45 -8.99 8.29 -14.66
C VAL A 45 -8.00 8.84 -13.62
N VAL A 46 -6.70 8.60 -13.76
CA VAL A 46 -5.68 9.09 -12.82
C VAL A 46 -4.95 10.30 -13.40
N VAL A 47 -4.33 10.16 -14.59
CA VAL A 47 -3.52 11.24 -15.16
C VAL A 47 -4.40 12.39 -15.61
N LYS A 48 -5.41 12.15 -16.45
CA LYS A 48 -6.27 13.22 -16.94
C LYS A 48 -7.15 13.86 -15.87
N ASN A 49 -7.29 13.24 -14.70
CA ASN A 49 -7.93 13.89 -13.56
C ASN A 49 -7.09 15.08 -13.04
N ALA A 50 -5.79 14.87 -12.83
CA ALA A 50 -4.89 15.88 -12.26
C ALA A 50 -4.22 16.78 -13.32
N PHE A 51 -4.13 16.30 -14.56
CA PHE A 51 -3.37 16.94 -15.63
C PHE A 51 -4.20 17.14 -16.89
N THR A 52 -3.89 18.18 -17.64
CA THR A 52 -4.22 18.26 -19.06
C THR A 52 -3.16 17.46 -19.81
N ALA A 53 -3.55 16.35 -20.41
CA ALA A 53 -2.66 15.40 -21.08
C ALA A 53 -3.17 15.11 -22.49
N GLY A 54 -2.25 15.01 -23.44
CA GLY A 54 -2.51 14.45 -24.77
C GLY A 54 -2.59 12.91 -24.73
N GLN A 55 -2.54 12.31 -25.92
CA GLN A 55 -2.39 10.86 -26.03
C GLN A 55 -0.99 10.46 -25.52
N PRO A 56 -0.90 9.49 -24.63
CA PRO A 56 0.38 8.97 -24.21
C PRO A 56 1.00 8.14 -25.31
N PHE A 57 2.30 7.95 -25.24
CA PHE A 57 2.94 6.90 -26.01
C PHE A 57 3.39 5.77 -25.08
N LEU A 58 3.31 4.55 -25.56
CA LEU A 58 3.76 3.38 -24.85
C LEU A 58 5.27 3.24 -25.04
N ARG A 59 6.00 3.22 -23.92
CA ARG A 59 7.36 2.72 -23.89
C ARG A 59 7.33 1.23 -23.59
N GLU A 60 7.44 0.41 -24.62
CA GLU A 60 7.53 -1.03 -24.45
C GLU A 60 8.79 -1.42 -23.68
N LYS A 61 8.62 -2.32 -22.74
CA LYS A 61 9.71 -2.96 -22.03
C LYS A 61 9.98 -4.36 -22.53
N GLU A 62 11.22 -4.78 -22.32
CA GLU A 62 11.61 -6.16 -22.48
C GLU A 62 10.73 -7.09 -21.65
N GLN A 63 10.35 -8.18 -22.27
CA GLN A 63 9.42 -9.15 -21.73
C GLN A 63 10.14 -9.99 -20.66
N TYR A 64 9.86 -9.72 -19.39
CA TYR A 64 10.22 -10.65 -18.33
C TYR A 64 9.22 -11.82 -18.29
N SER A 65 9.68 -12.99 -17.80
CA SER A 65 8.92 -14.24 -17.75
C SER A 65 7.60 -14.20 -16.97
N TYR A 66 7.25 -13.08 -16.34
CA TYR A 66 6.06 -12.89 -15.51
C TYR A 66 5.10 -11.79 -15.96
N GLY A 67 5.27 -11.20 -17.15
CA GLY A 67 4.35 -10.22 -17.74
C GLY A 67 5.05 -9.00 -18.34
N LYS A 68 4.33 -8.31 -19.22
CA LYS A 68 4.76 -7.02 -19.77
C LYS A 68 4.60 -5.94 -18.71
N GLU A 69 5.64 -5.17 -18.48
CA GLU A 69 5.56 -3.95 -17.70
C GLU A 69 5.55 -2.77 -18.68
N ASP A 70 4.38 -2.28 -18.99
CA ASP A 70 4.21 -1.13 -19.87
C ASP A 70 4.33 0.17 -19.08
N ILE A 71 5.13 1.12 -19.58
CA ILE A 71 5.18 2.49 -19.07
C ILE A 71 4.57 3.40 -20.11
N TRP A 72 3.53 4.11 -19.70
CA TRP A 72 2.87 5.09 -20.53
C TRP A 72 3.40 6.48 -20.23
N GLU A 73 3.94 7.15 -21.24
CA GLU A 73 4.67 8.41 -21.11
C GLU A 73 4.02 9.53 -21.92
N GLY A 74 4.25 10.77 -21.49
CA GLY A 74 3.78 11.92 -22.24
C GLY A 74 4.10 13.27 -21.59
N ASN A 75 3.90 14.32 -22.38
CA ASN A 75 3.91 15.69 -21.87
C ASN A 75 2.55 16.03 -21.28
N VAL A 76 2.54 16.63 -20.10
CA VAL A 76 1.33 17.03 -19.40
C VAL A 76 1.46 18.43 -18.82
N THR A 77 0.32 19.06 -18.52
CA THR A 77 0.25 20.30 -17.77
C THR A 77 -0.62 20.07 -16.53
N GLU A 78 -0.08 20.30 -15.35
CA GLU A 78 -0.84 20.15 -14.11
C GLU A 78 -1.95 21.20 -14.04
N LYS A 79 -3.18 20.78 -13.80
CA LYS A 79 -4.36 21.66 -13.88
C LYS A 79 -4.35 22.79 -12.85
N ILE A 80 -3.84 22.50 -11.64
CA ILE A 80 -3.85 23.47 -10.53
C ILE A 80 -2.72 24.49 -10.69
N THR A 81 -1.50 24.02 -10.91
CA THR A 81 -0.30 24.89 -10.92
C THR A 81 0.05 25.43 -12.30
N GLN A 82 -0.54 24.88 -13.37
CA GLN A 82 -0.24 25.15 -14.78
C GLN A 82 1.23 24.83 -15.16
N ARG A 83 1.91 24.04 -14.35
CA ARG A 83 3.29 23.61 -14.64
C ARG A 83 3.28 22.48 -15.65
N LYS A 84 4.25 22.54 -16.55
CA LYS A 84 4.47 21.50 -17.56
C LYS A 84 5.44 20.46 -17.01
N TYR A 85 5.15 19.19 -17.30
CA TYR A 85 5.97 18.05 -16.94
C TYR A 85 6.04 17.04 -18.08
N TYR A 86 7.11 16.28 -18.08
CA TYR A 86 7.19 15.01 -18.75
C TYR A 86 6.95 13.91 -17.71
N ILE A 87 6.00 13.01 -17.96
CA ILE A 87 5.62 11.98 -17.00
C ILE A 87 5.71 10.59 -17.59
N GLY A 88 5.93 9.61 -16.71
CA GLY A 88 5.69 8.20 -16.96
C GLY A 88 4.75 7.62 -15.92
N MET A 89 3.72 6.91 -16.37
CA MET A 89 2.80 6.16 -15.51
C MET A 89 3.09 4.68 -15.62
N ARG A 90 3.14 4.03 -14.48
CA ARG A 90 3.23 2.58 -14.33
C ARG A 90 2.13 2.07 -13.41
N LEU A 91 1.61 0.88 -13.71
CA LEU A 91 0.59 0.22 -12.91
C LEU A 91 1.21 -0.98 -12.16
N VAL A 92 0.90 -1.07 -10.87
CA VAL A 92 1.28 -2.21 -10.03
C VAL A 92 0.00 -2.82 -9.46
N PHE A 93 -0.21 -4.11 -9.66
CA PHE A 93 -1.37 -4.81 -9.16
C PHE A 93 -1.02 -5.63 -7.92
N ILE A 94 -1.70 -5.35 -6.82
CA ILE A 94 -1.53 -6.06 -5.54
C ILE A 94 -2.92 -6.44 -5.01
N ASN A 95 -3.14 -7.74 -4.79
CA ASN A 95 -4.40 -8.26 -4.25
C ASN A 95 -5.65 -7.77 -5.00
N GLY A 96 -5.56 -7.67 -6.33
CA GLY A 96 -6.69 -7.23 -7.17
C GLY A 96 -6.89 -5.72 -7.29
N SER A 97 -6.19 -4.92 -6.48
CA SER A 97 -6.20 -3.45 -6.56
C SER A 97 -5.06 -2.94 -7.41
N CYS A 98 -5.32 -1.87 -8.15
CA CYS A 98 -4.31 -1.18 -8.93
C CYS A 98 -3.71 0.00 -8.16
N LEU A 99 -2.41 0.09 -8.23
CA LEU A 99 -1.61 1.16 -7.67
C LEU A 99 -0.92 1.87 -8.84
N ALA A 100 -1.33 3.09 -9.14
CA ALA A 100 -0.68 3.88 -10.17
C ALA A 100 0.54 4.61 -9.59
N ILE A 101 1.68 4.49 -10.25
CA ILE A 101 2.89 5.23 -9.96
C ILE A 101 3.10 6.23 -11.08
N ILE A 102 3.17 7.52 -10.77
CA ILE A 102 3.48 8.56 -11.74
C ILE A 102 4.81 9.20 -11.37
N ALA A 103 5.81 9.01 -12.22
CA ALA A 103 7.07 9.76 -12.15
C ALA A 103 6.99 10.97 -13.07
N MET A 104 7.47 12.11 -12.61
CA MET A 104 7.41 13.35 -13.34
C MET A 104 8.67 14.18 -13.18
N SER A 105 9.06 14.84 -14.25
CA SER A 105 10.20 15.77 -14.29
C SER A 105 9.84 16.99 -15.13
N PRO A 106 10.55 18.13 -14.96
CA PRO A 106 10.28 19.32 -15.73
C PRO A 106 10.37 19.12 -17.25
N ASP A 107 11.18 18.18 -17.68
CA ASP A 107 11.41 17.87 -19.09
C ASP A 107 11.80 16.38 -19.30
N LYS A 108 11.78 15.95 -20.56
CA LYS A 108 12.06 14.58 -20.98
C LYS A 108 13.49 14.13 -20.66
N ASN A 109 14.49 15.02 -20.82
CA ASN A 109 15.89 14.65 -20.60
C ASN A 109 16.15 14.43 -19.10
N THR A 110 15.63 15.29 -18.25
CA THR A 110 15.69 15.15 -16.80
C THR A 110 14.95 13.87 -16.37
N TYR A 111 13.79 13.58 -16.96
CA TYR A 111 13.04 12.35 -16.68
C TYR A 111 13.90 11.10 -16.98
N TYR A 112 14.47 11.00 -18.18
CA TYR A 112 15.28 9.84 -18.54
C TYR A 112 16.60 9.75 -17.78
N SER A 113 17.19 10.86 -17.35
CA SER A 113 18.38 10.81 -16.51
C SER A 113 18.13 10.18 -15.14
N LEU A 114 16.88 10.28 -14.62
CA LEU A 114 16.49 9.78 -13.31
C LEU A 114 15.79 8.42 -13.37
N PHE A 115 15.03 8.16 -14.44
CA PHE A 115 14.12 7.02 -14.56
C PHE A 115 14.38 6.18 -15.82
N ASN A 116 15.58 6.25 -16.36
CA ASN A 116 15.93 5.53 -17.60
C ASN A 116 16.04 4.02 -17.40
N LYS A 117 16.53 3.60 -16.24
CA LYS A 117 16.62 2.18 -15.90
C LYS A 117 15.35 1.77 -15.18
N ASP A 118 14.58 1.02 -15.88
CA ASP A 118 13.28 0.54 -15.42
C ASP A 118 13.34 -0.23 -14.10
N GLU A 119 14.38 -1.03 -13.88
CA GLU A 119 14.63 -1.72 -12.63
C GLU A 119 14.85 -0.78 -11.45
N ASP A 120 15.49 0.37 -11.69
CA ASP A 120 15.78 1.35 -10.65
C ASP A 120 14.51 2.04 -10.13
N PHE A 121 13.53 2.22 -11.00
CA PHE A 121 12.30 2.92 -10.65
C PHE A 121 11.34 2.07 -9.81
N THR A 122 11.27 0.77 -10.06
CA THR A 122 10.33 -0.13 -9.39
C THR A 122 10.95 -0.96 -8.29
N ASN A 123 12.18 -1.42 -8.47
CA ASN A 123 12.84 -2.27 -7.48
C ASN A 123 13.41 -1.48 -6.31
N LYS A 124 13.70 -0.18 -6.50
CA LYS A 124 14.15 0.72 -5.42
C LYS A 124 13.01 1.40 -4.66
N LEU A 125 11.81 1.44 -5.20
CA LEU A 125 10.64 1.87 -4.48
C LEU A 125 10.05 0.68 -3.74
N ALA A 126 10.34 0.57 -2.44
CA ALA A 126 9.53 -0.25 -1.56
C ALA A 126 8.13 0.39 -1.54
N TYR A 127 7.29 -0.03 -2.49
CA TYR A 127 5.98 0.58 -2.71
C TYR A 127 5.17 0.57 -1.43
N ASN A 128 4.69 1.76 -1.05
CA ASN A 128 3.77 1.96 0.08
C ASN A 128 4.28 1.37 1.42
N LYS A 129 5.60 1.39 1.65
CA LYS A 129 6.20 0.96 2.91
C LYS A 129 6.91 2.14 3.55
N PHE A 130 6.43 2.54 4.73
CA PHE A 130 6.99 3.66 5.48
C PHE A 130 7.52 3.17 6.82
N ALA A 131 8.65 3.74 7.21
CA ALA A 131 9.23 3.49 8.52
C ALA A 131 8.29 3.97 9.63
N VAL A 132 8.31 3.27 10.76
CA VAL A 132 7.46 3.54 11.92
C VAL A 132 8.28 4.24 12.99
N ALA A 133 7.91 5.48 13.34
CA ALA A 133 8.46 6.12 14.53
C ALA A 133 7.63 5.77 15.78
N LYS A 134 8.27 5.75 16.94
CA LYS A 134 7.60 5.43 18.21
C LYS A 134 6.43 6.37 18.50
N SER A 135 6.55 7.66 18.16
CA SER A 135 5.49 8.65 18.29
C SER A 135 4.25 8.34 17.47
N ASP A 136 4.43 7.73 16.31
CA ASP A 136 3.35 7.56 15.31
C ASP A 136 2.39 6.45 15.71
N ILE A 137 2.90 5.41 16.42
CA ILE A 137 2.07 4.29 16.84
C ILE A 137 1.33 4.54 18.15
N ILE A 138 1.64 5.61 18.89
CA ILE A 138 0.91 5.92 20.12
C ILE A 138 -0.58 6.07 19.85
N GLY A 139 -1.39 5.39 20.66
CA GLY A 139 -2.86 5.39 20.54
C GLY A 139 -3.44 3.99 20.38
N LYS A 140 -4.70 3.94 19.96
CA LYS A 140 -5.47 2.71 19.82
C LYS A 140 -5.47 2.26 18.35
N TRP A 141 -5.31 0.97 18.16
CA TRP A 141 -5.25 0.31 16.85
C TRP A 141 -6.12 -0.94 16.88
N SER A 142 -6.79 -1.24 15.78
CA SER A 142 -7.58 -2.46 15.65
C SER A 142 -7.39 -3.07 14.27
N SER A 143 -7.39 -4.39 14.18
CA SER A 143 -7.50 -5.06 12.91
C SER A 143 -8.86 -4.78 12.28
N PHE A 144 -8.89 -4.77 10.95
CA PHE A 144 -10.13 -4.60 10.21
C PHE A 144 -10.92 -5.91 10.22
N ASN A 145 -12.00 -5.93 10.98
CA ASN A 145 -12.78 -7.14 11.24
C ASN A 145 -14.04 -7.32 10.39
N ALA A 146 -14.39 -6.35 9.58
CA ALA A 146 -15.69 -6.32 8.93
C ALA A 146 -15.62 -6.31 7.40
N GLY A 147 -14.50 -6.63 6.80
CA GLY A 147 -14.32 -6.60 5.36
C GLY A 147 -14.00 -7.96 4.79
N SER A 148 -14.94 -8.53 4.06
CA SER A 148 -14.58 -9.50 3.05
C SER A 148 -13.80 -8.77 1.96
N MET A 149 -12.52 -9.08 1.82
CA MET A 149 -11.75 -8.61 0.69
C MET A 149 -12.08 -9.51 -0.50
N GLN A 150 -12.80 -8.97 -1.47
CA GLN A 150 -13.11 -9.68 -2.70
C GLN A 150 -11.89 -9.59 -3.62
N TYR A 151 -11.43 -10.73 -4.09
CA TYR A 151 -10.37 -10.82 -5.08
C TYR A 151 -10.98 -11.03 -6.45
N TYR A 152 -10.44 -10.34 -7.43
CA TYR A 152 -10.80 -10.52 -8.83
C TYR A 152 -9.54 -10.87 -9.61
N ASN A 153 -9.69 -11.81 -10.54
CA ASN A 153 -8.59 -12.17 -11.43
C ASN A 153 -8.28 -10.99 -12.35
N ILE A 154 -7.02 -10.53 -12.34
CA ILE A 154 -6.58 -9.36 -13.11
C ILE A 154 -6.66 -9.56 -14.63
N TYR A 155 -6.65 -10.83 -15.09
CA TYR A 155 -6.64 -11.13 -16.53
C TYR A 155 -8.05 -11.24 -17.14
N ASN A 156 -9.06 -11.61 -16.36
CA ASN A 156 -10.41 -11.81 -16.90
C ASN A 156 -11.52 -11.10 -16.10
N GLY A 157 -11.15 -10.38 -15.05
CA GLY A 157 -12.09 -9.64 -14.20
C GLY A 157 -13.06 -10.52 -13.40
N ASN A 158 -12.90 -11.85 -13.42
CA ASN A 158 -13.77 -12.75 -12.69
C ASN A 158 -13.45 -12.73 -11.20
N TYR A 159 -14.50 -12.94 -10.39
CA TYR A 159 -14.35 -13.12 -8.95
C TYR A 159 -13.38 -14.29 -8.66
N ALA A 160 -12.33 -14.01 -7.90
CA ALA A 160 -11.27 -14.96 -7.60
C ALA A 160 -11.27 -15.43 -6.14
N GLY A 161 -12.27 -15.03 -5.34
CA GLY A 161 -12.44 -15.47 -3.97
C GLY A 161 -12.64 -14.33 -2.97
N MET A 162 -12.88 -14.70 -1.73
CA MET A 162 -13.10 -13.79 -0.62
C MET A 162 -12.35 -14.32 0.61
N ASN A 163 -11.53 -13.48 1.23
CA ASN A 163 -10.96 -13.79 2.54
C ASN A 163 -11.90 -13.27 3.63
N THR A 164 -12.37 -14.16 4.45
CA THR A 164 -13.09 -13.80 5.67
C THR A 164 -12.10 -13.87 6.83
N VAL A 165 -11.83 -12.74 7.47
CA VAL A 165 -10.98 -12.70 8.66
C VAL A 165 -11.85 -13.07 9.85
N SER A 166 -11.50 -14.16 10.52
CA SER A 166 -12.20 -14.66 11.72
C SER A 166 -11.52 -14.22 13.02
N SER A 167 -10.52 -13.36 12.97
CA SER A 167 -9.83 -12.86 14.16
C SER A 167 -9.83 -11.35 14.24
N SER A 168 -9.80 -10.83 15.46
CA SER A 168 -9.75 -9.42 15.76
C SER A 168 -8.61 -9.14 16.74
N ASP A 169 -7.75 -8.21 16.35
CA ASP A 169 -6.65 -7.76 17.17
C ASP A 169 -6.84 -6.29 17.51
N LYS A 170 -6.65 -5.96 18.78
CA LYS A 170 -6.62 -4.59 19.27
C LYS A 170 -5.30 -4.35 19.98
N PHE A 171 -4.71 -3.20 19.70
CA PHE A 171 -3.53 -2.73 20.41
C PHE A 171 -3.76 -1.32 20.92
N GLN A 172 -3.23 -1.05 22.10
CA GLN A 172 -3.09 0.29 22.62
C GLN A 172 -1.65 0.50 23.05
N PHE A 173 -0.97 1.44 22.40
CA PHE A 173 0.39 1.83 22.71
C PHE A 173 0.38 3.15 23.50
N PHE A 174 1.11 3.19 24.60
CA PHE A 174 1.17 4.34 25.50
C PHE A 174 2.50 5.09 25.36
N THR A 175 2.48 6.37 25.67
CA THR A 175 3.67 7.25 25.61
C THR A 175 4.81 6.80 26.50
N ASN A 176 4.49 6.15 27.63
CA ASN A 176 5.46 5.60 28.57
C ASN A 176 6.20 4.32 28.08
N GLY A 177 5.90 3.86 26.86
CA GLY A 177 6.51 2.65 26.29
C GLY A 177 5.86 1.33 26.71
N THR A 178 4.68 1.39 27.35
CA THR A 178 3.89 0.19 27.63
C THR A 178 2.82 -0.03 26.55
N TYR A 179 2.32 -1.25 26.43
CA TYR A 179 1.20 -1.57 25.57
C TYR A 179 0.20 -2.52 26.23
N GLN A 180 -0.99 -2.54 25.69
CA GLN A 180 -2.00 -3.56 25.91
C GLN A 180 -2.47 -4.09 24.58
N SER A 181 -2.74 -5.39 24.50
CA SER A 181 -3.36 -5.99 23.31
C SER A 181 -4.43 -6.99 23.70
N GLU A 182 -5.43 -7.09 22.85
CA GLU A 182 -6.52 -8.07 22.92
C GLU A 182 -6.54 -8.79 21.58
N HIS A 183 -6.54 -10.12 21.63
CA HIS A 183 -6.72 -10.97 20.47
C HIS A 183 -7.98 -11.82 20.68
N LEU A 184 -8.89 -11.73 19.73
CA LEU A 184 -10.08 -12.57 19.65
C LEU A 184 -9.92 -13.47 18.44
N ALA A 185 -9.96 -14.78 18.65
CA ALA A 185 -9.96 -15.75 17.57
C ALA A 185 -11.27 -16.56 17.62
N THR A 186 -11.89 -16.73 16.46
CA THR A 186 -13.02 -17.62 16.28
C THR A 186 -12.67 -18.62 15.20
N SER A 187 -12.77 -19.88 15.50
CA SER A 187 -12.62 -20.95 14.52
C SER A 187 -13.94 -21.69 14.36
N VAL A 188 -14.29 -22.00 13.11
CA VAL A 188 -15.43 -22.85 12.78
C VAL A 188 -14.86 -24.16 12.24
N PHE A 189 -15.13 -25.25 12.94
CA PHE A 189 -14.71 -26.58 12.53
C PHE A 189 -15.90 -27.57 12.65
N ASN A 190 -16.28 -28.18 11.55
CA ASN A 190 -17.41 -29.14 11.49
C ASN A 190 -18.70 -28.65 12.16
N GLY A 191 -19.06 -27.38 11.97
CA GLY A 191 -20.25 -26.77 12.56
C GLY A 191 -20.12 -26.37 14.04
N SER A 192 -19.00 -26.67 14.69
CA SER A 192 -18.70 -26.20 16.05
C SER A 192 -17.92 -24.88 16.00
N VAL A 193 -18.37 -23.90 16.78
CA VAL A 193 -17.69 -22.59 16.90
C VAL A 193 -16.91 -22.58 18.21
N ALA A 194 -15.60 -22.39 18.11
CA ALA A 194 -14.75 -22.14 19.26
C ALA A 194 -14.25 -20.69 19.22
N SER A 195 -14.44 -19.94 20.30
CA SER A 195 -13.91 -18.59 20.44
C SER A 195 -12.94 -18.53 21.61
N GLY A 196 -11.80 -17.88 21.40
CA GLY A 196 -10.78 -17.63 22.42
C GLY A 196 -10.45 -16.14 22.50
N LYS A 197 -10.24 -15.66 23.73
CA LYS A 197 -9.79 -14.30 24.00
C LYS A 197 -8.47 -14.36 24.74
N SER A 198 -7.45 -13.66 24.21
CA SER A 198 -6.16 -13.47 24.87
C SER A 198 -5.92 -11.98 25.11
N MET A 199 -5.42 -11.63 26.28
CA MET A 199 -5.05 -10.27 26.63
C MET A 199 -3.62 -10.24 27.12
N TYR A 200 -2.84 -9.30 26.59
CA TYR A 200 -1.43 -9.12 26.93
C TYR A 200 -1.16 -7.68 27.35
N LYS A 201 -0.25 -7.52 28.29
CA LYS A 201 0.25 -6.22 28.73
C LYS A 201 1.76 -6.33 28.92
N GLY A 202 2.50 -5.36 28.41
CA GLY A 202 3.96 -5.37 28.47
C GLY A 202 4.55 -4.04 28.05
N THR A 203 5.81 -4.08 27.68
CA THR A 203 6.54 -2.95 27.11
C THR A 203 6.76 -3.17 25.63
N PHE A 204 6.89 -2.09 24.88
CA PHE A 204 7.25 -2.14 23.47
C PHE A 204 8.42 -1.21 23.15
N ASN A 205 9.17 -1.59 22.13
CA ASN A 205 10.17 -0.74 21.52
C ASN A 205 9.99 -0.77 19.99
N VAL A 206 10.19 0.39 19.36
CA VAL A 206 10.14 0.54 17.90
C VAL A 206 11.44 1.13 17.41
N ASN A 207 12.01 0.49 16.40
CA ASN A 207 13.15 0.97 15.65
C ASN A 207 12.85 0.88 14.16
N GLN A 208 12.25 1.93 13.61
CA GLN A 208 11.87 2.09 12.20
C GLN A 208 11.09 0.90 11.61
N TRP A 209 11.77 -0.21 11.36
CA TRP A 209 11.23 -1.39 10.68
C TRP A 209 11.00 -2.57 11.60
N GLN A 210 11.26 -2.39 12.90
CA GLN A 210 11.12 -3.45 13.89
C GLN A 210 10.34 -2.97 15.11
N LEU A 211 9.42 -3.80 15.56
CA LEU A 211 8.69 -3.63 16.80
C LEU A 211 8.91 -4.87 17.68
N THR A 212 9.33 -4.64 18.89
CA THR A 212 9.48 -5.67 19.93
C THR A 212 8.43 -5.46 20.99
N ALA A 213 7.68 -6.51 21.35
CA ALA A 213 6.67 -6.49 22.40
C ALA A 213 6.97 -7.58 23.42
N THR A 214 7.14 -7.18 24.70
CA THR A 214 7.41 -8.13 25.79
C THR A 214 6.11 -8.68 26.38
N ASN A 215 6.24 -9.78 27.14
CA ASN A 215 5.14 -10.40 27.89
C ASN A 215 3.93 -10.81 27.02
N ARG A 216 4.22 -11.29 25.81
CA ARG A 216 3.27 -11.98 24.93
C ARG A 216 3.48 -13.49 25.01
N ASN A 217 2.51 -14.29 24.58
CA ASN A 217 2.64 -15.74 24.43
C ASN A 217 3.34 -16.42 25.63
N ALA A 218 2.68 -16.44 26.78
CA ALA A 218 3.19 -17.00 28.04
C ALA A 218 4.44 -16.28 28.60
N GLY A 219 4.46 -14.96 28.55
CA GLY A 219 5.52 -14.13 29.10
C GLY A 219 6.73 -13.94 28.18
N LYS A 220 6.68 -14.45 26.94
CA LYS A 220 7.78 -14.32 25.98
C LYS A 220 7.72 -12.98 25.26
N GLN A 221 8.84 -12.65 24.61
CA GLN A 221 8.95 -11.53 23.69
C GLN A 221 8.52 -11.96 22.29
N ASP A 222 7.76 -11.11 21.63
CA ASP A 222 7.49 -11.22 20.20
C ASP A 222 8.18 -10.08 19.45
N ASP A 223 8.83 -10.45 18.35
CA ASP A 223 9.50 -9.54 17.45
C ASP A 223 8.75 -9.47 16.12
N PHE A 224 8.44 -8.26 15.69
CA PHE A 224 7.73 -7.99 14.45
C PHE A 224 8.60 -7.16 13.50
N THR A 225 8.53 -7.46 12.21
CA THR A 225 8.78 -6.44 11.20
C THR A 225 7.57 -5.52 11.19
N CYS A 226 7.79 -4.20 11.27
CA CYS A 226 6.71 -3.22 11.27
C CYS A 226 6.90 -2.21 10.15
N GLN A 227 5.78 -1.80 9.58
CA GLN A 227 5.72 -0.76 8.55
C GLN A 227 4.36 -0.07 8.57
N PHE A 228 4.34 1.18 8.14
CA PHE A 228 3.08 1.79 7.71
C PHE A 228 2.86 1.55 6.22
N GLU A 229 1.61 1.31 5.87
CA GLU A 229 1.11 1.37 4.51
C GLU A 229 0.07 2.50 4.46
N ALA A 230 0.23 3.43 3.52
CA ALA A 230 -0.73 4.49 3.34
C ALA A 230 -1.98 3.96 2.65
N ILE A 231 -3.14 4.39 3.13
CA ILE A 231 -4.45 4.10 2.57
C ILE A 231 -5.23 5.40 2.44
N LYS A 232 -6.30 5.41 1.65
CA LYS A 232 -7.17 6.59 1.56
C LYS A 232 -7.68 6.97 2.97
N GLY A 233 -7.34 8.17 3.39
CA GLY A 233 -7.74 8.70 4.71
C GLY A 233 -6.85 8.33 5.90
N GLY A 234 -5.70 7.66 5.71
CA GLY A 234 -4.80 7.35 6.83
C GLY A 234 -3.69 6.35 6.56
N TYR A 235 -3.26 5.69 7.61
CA TYR A 235 -2.22 4.68 7.60
C TYR A 235 -2.70 3.38 8.21
N LEU A 236 -2.27 2.29 7.61
CA LEU A 236 -2.36 0.94 8.14
C LEU A 236 -1.03 0.59 8.81
N LEU A 237 -1.04 0.23 10.09
CA LEU A 237 0.13 -0.35 10.74
C LEU A 237 0.15 -1.85 10.47
N LYS A 238 1.17 -2.30 9.76
CA LYS A 238 1.37 -3.72 9.47
C LYS A 238 2.46 -4.28 10.37
N LEU A 239 2.13 -5.33 11.09
CA LEU A 239 3.06 -6.06 11.96
C LEU A 239 3.15 -7.50 11.44
N ILE A 240 4.36 -7.94 11.09
CA ILE A 240 4.63 -9.29 10.60
C ILE A 240 5.50 -9.98 11.64
N ASN A 241 4.97 -11.03 12.26
CA ASN A 241 5.71 -11.78 13.28
C ASN A 241 6.94 -12.46 12.66
N LYS A 242 8.13 -12.21 13.24
CA LYS A 242 9.38 -12.77 12.69
C LYS A 242 9.49 -14.28 12.89
N LYS A 243 8.88 -14.80 13.94
CA LYS A 243 8.88 -16.23 14.25
C LYS A 243 7.80 -16.98 13.49
N TYR A 244 6.63 -16.37 13.34
CA TYR A 244 5.48 -16.94 12.68
C TYR A 244 5.11 -16.06 11.49
N THR A 245 5.83 -16.22 10.38
CA THR A 245 5.73 -15.33 9.20
C THR A 245 4.34 -15.30 8.55
N GLY A 246 3.50 -16.28 8.84
CA GLY A 246 2.08 -16.28 8.44
C GLY A 246 1.19 -15.38 9.31
N GLU A 247 1.66 -14.94 10.49
CA GLU A 247 0.94 -14.01 11.35
C GLU A 247 1.21 -12.58 10.91
N VAL A 248 0.27 -12.02 10.18
CA VAL A 248 0.30 -10.63 9.70
C VAL A 248 -0.87 -9.88 10.30
N LEU A 249 -0.57 -8.90 11.13
CA LEU A 249 -1.57 -7.99 11.71
C LEU A 249 -1.62 -6.70 10.90
N SER A 250 -2.78 -6.37 10.39
CA SER A 250 -3.05 -5.12 9.68
C SER A 250 -4.00 -4.27 10.51
N LEU A 251 -3.46 -3.20 11.10
CA LEU A 251 -4.12 -2.43 12.14
C LEU A 251 -4.41 -1.00 11.67
N PHE A 252 -5.65 -0.56 11.87
CA PHE A 252 -6.10 0.82 11.65
C PHE A 252 -6.09 1.60 12.96
N LYS A 253 -5.71 2.87 12.89
CA LYS A 253 -5.79 3.76 14.06
C LYS A 253 -7.24 4.09 14.35
N ILE A 254 -7.65 3.84 15.59
CA ILE A 254 -8.99 4.19 16.08
C ILE A 254 -8.92 5.63 16.61
N LYS A 255 -9.86 6.46 16.20
CA LYS A 255 -10.03 7.82 16.73
C LYS A 255 -10.61 7.81 18.15
#